data_5ed72bc91b66e1b5d670c5d0fc0f316b
#
_entry.id   5ed72bc91b66e1b5d670c5d0fc0f316b
#
_cell.length_a   1.000
_cell.length_b   1.000
_cell.length_c   1.000
_cell.angle_alpha   90.00
_cell.angle_beta   90.00
_cell.angle_gamma   90.00
#
_symmetry.space_group_name_H-M   'P 1'
#
loop_
_entity.id
_entity.type
_entity.pdbx_description
1 polymer ?
#
loop_
_entity_poly.entity_id
_entity_poly.type
_entity_poly.pdbx_seq_one_letter_code
_entity_poly.pdbx_strand_id
1 'polypeptide(L)'
;MIRRPPRSTRKESSAASDVYKRQLLAMKRAIKKLKVKPNLVLIDGNKSPELSNYLIKTIIKGDQKIKEISAASIIAKVSRDKLMLKMSESFKKYKWDLNAGYGTRDHINAIRKYGVTRFHRKTFNPIHNILSHRKK
;
A
#
# COMPACT_ATOMS: atom_id res chain seq x y z
N MET A 1 -6.89 -28.93 -11.35
CA MET A 1 -7.19 -27.60 -11.91
C MET A 1 -8.25 -26.91 -11.06
N ILE A 2 -7.86 -25.95 -10.22
CA ILE A 2 -8.81 -25.17 -9.40
C ILE A 2 -9.18 -23.92 -10.21
N ARG A 3 -10.42 -23.87 -10.71
CA ARG A 3 -10.97 -22.69 -11.41
C ARG A 3 -11.12 -21.53 -10.41
N ARG A 4 -10.49 -20.39 -10.69
CA ARG A 4 -10.76 -19.14 -9.97
C ARG A 4 -12.21 -18.73 -10.21
N PRO A 5 -12.96 -18.34 -9.16
CA PRO A 5 -14.32 -17.81 -9.35
C PRO A 5 -14.28 -16.51 -10.16
N PRO A 6 -15.35 -16.21 -10.95
CA PRO A 6 -15.41 -15.01 -11.74
C PRO A 6 -15.35 -13.76 -10.85
N ARG A 7 -14.55 -12.77 -11.26
CA ARG A 7 -14.52 -11.44 -10.63
C ARG A 7 -15.90 -10.83 -10.71
N SER A 8 -16.61 -10.78 -9.60
CA SER A 8 -17.83 -9.99 -9.50
C SER A 8 -17.46 -8.52 -9.70
N THR A 9 -18.15 -7.82 -10.58
CA THR A 9 -18.14 -6.36 -10.74
C THR A 9 -18.80 -5.71 -9.53
N ARG A 10 -18.15 -5.79 -8.37
CA ARG A 10 -18.53 -5.04 -7.18
C ARG A 10 -18.21 -3.56 -7.42
N LYS A 11 -19.21 -2.67 -7.22
CA LYS A 11 -18.98 -1.24 -6.97
C LYS A 11 -17.79 -1.14 -6.00
N GLU A 12 -16.73 -0.41 -6.41
CA GLU A 12 -15.56 -0.20 -5.55
C GLU A 12 -16.06 0.32 -4.21
N SER A 13 -15.77 -0.42 -3.14
CA SER A 13 -16.12 0.03 -1.80
C SER A 13 -15.39 1.35 -1.51
N SER A 14 -15.99 2.27 -0.77
CA SER A 14 -15.37 3.55 -0.39
C SER A 14 -13.96 3.36 0.18
N ALA A 15 -13.72 2.26 0.91
CA ALA A 15 -12.41 1.88 1.44
C ALA A 15 -11.37 1.57 0.35
N ALA A 16 -11.76 0.90 -0.75
CA ALA A 16 -10.86 0.63 -1.87
C ALA A 16 -10.51 1.92 -2.62
N SER A 17 -11.48 2.82 -2.80
CA SER A 17 -11.28 4.16 -3.36
C SER A 17 -10.29 4.98 -2.52
N ASP A 18 -10.38 4.93 -1.20
CA ASP A 18 -9.49 5.68 -0.30
C ASP A 18 -8.05 5.14 -0.28
N VAL A 19 -7.87 3.83 -0.35
CA VAL A 19 -6.53 3.21 -0.47
C VAL A 19 -5.88 3.66 -1.77
N TYR A 20 -6.63 3.64 -2.85
CA TYR A 20 -6.17 4.03 -4.16
C TYR A 20 -5.77 5.52 -4.23
N LYS A 21 -6.61 6.43 -3.73
CA LYS A 21 -6.31 7.87 -3.65
C LYS A 21 -5.02 8.15 -2.87
N ARG A 22 -4.80 7.43 -1.76
CA ARG A 22 -3.56 7.56 -0.97
C ARG A 22 -2.33 7.06 -1.72
N GLN A 23 -2.47 6.00 -2.51
CA GLN A 23 -1.38 5.51 -3.35
C GLN A 23 -0.97 6.54 -4.40
N LEU A 24 -1.93 7.10 -5.13
CA LEU A 24 -1.67 8.17 -6.09
C LEU A 24 -1.06 9.42 -5.44
N LEU A 25 -1.53 9.78 -4.24
CA LEU A 25 -0.95 10.89 -3.49
C LEU A 25 0.50 10.61 -3.08
N ALA A 26 0.82 9.37 -2.68
CA ALA A 26 2.19 8.99 -2.35
C ALA A 26 3.11 9.07 -3.58
N MET A 27 2.66 8.59 -4.74
CA MET A 27 3.38 8.73 -6.00
C MET A 27 3.60 10.21 -6.38
N LYS A 28 2.56 11.02 -6.29
CA LYS A 28 2.64 12.47 -6.53
C LYS A 28 3.69 13.16 -5.65
N ARG A 29 3.70 12.82 -4.37
CA ARG A 29 4.68 13.37 -3.41
C ARG A 29 6.11 12.89 -3.71
N ALA A 30 6.28 11.63 -4.08
CA ALA A 30 7.59 11.08 -4.44
C ALA A 30 8.16 11.79 -5.67
N ILE A 31 7.37 11.95 -6.73
CA ILE A 31 7.79 12.64 -7.96
C ILE A 31 8.18 14.11 -7.67
N LYS A 32 7.37 14.82 -6.88
CA LYS A 32 7.65 16.23 -6.53
C LYS A 32 8.88 16.42 -5.63
N LYS A 33 9.33 15.38 -4.93
CA LYS A 33 10.53 15.42 -4.07
C LYS A 33 11.82 15.10 -4.80
N LEU A 34 11.77 14.73 -6.07
CA LEU A 34 12.98 14.51 -6.85
C LEU A 34 13.76 15.81 -6.98
N LYS A 35 15.08 15.77 -6.78
CA LYS A 35 15.96 16.93 -6.92
C LYS A 35 16.03 17.44 -8.36
N VAL A 36 15.92 16.53 -9.32
CA VAL A 36 15.94 16.81 -10.76
C VAL A 36 14.59 16.42 -11.32
N LYS A 37 13.99 17.30 -12.13
CA LYS A 37 12.72 17.01 -12.80
C LYS A 37 12.94 15.92 -13.85
N PRO A 38 12.24 14.80 -13.80
CA PRO A 38 12.38 13.75 -14.81
C PRO A 38 11.71 14.17 -16.14
N ASN A 39 12.30 13.77 -17.27
CA ASN A 39 11.70 13.95 -18.59
C ASN A 39 10.49 13.04 -18.80
N LEU A 40 10.50 11.85 -18.19
CA LEU A 40 9.44 10.87 -18.29
C LEU A 40 9.25 10.16 -16.93
N VAL A 41 8.01 10.00 -16.52
CA VAL A 41 7.62 9.22 -15.34
C VAL A 41 6.90 7.96 -15.78
N LEU A 42 7.44 6.80 -15.43
CA LEU A 42 6.84 5.50 -15.69
C LEU A 42 6.12 5.01 -14.44
N ILE A 43 4.87 4.57 -14.57
CA ILE A 43 4.04 4.11 -13.45
C ILE A 43 3.50 2.73 -13.75
N ASP A 44 3.63 1.82 -12.78
CA ASP A 44 2.99 0.51 -12.83
C ASP A 44 1.47 0.62 -12.67
N GLY A 45 0.74 -0.07 -13.53
CA GLY A 45 -0.72 -0.09 -13.52
C GLY A 45 -1.35 0.72 -14.65
N ASN A 46 -2.62 1.08 -14.47
CA ASN A 46 -3.44 1.74 -15.48
C ASN A 46 -3.87 3.16 -15.10
N LYS A 47 -3.42 3.68 -13.96
CA LYS A 47 -3.81 5.00 -13.47
C LYS A 47 -2.59 5.76 -12.97
N SER A 48 -2.61 7.09 -13.17
CA SER A 48 -1.53 8.00 -12.78
C SER A 48 -2.02 9.11 -11.86
N PRO A 49 -1.15 9.68 -11.02
CA PRO A 49 -1.46 10.91 -10.31
C PRO A 49 -1.57 12.08 -11.29
N GLU A 50 -2.46 13.01 -11.00
CA GLU A 50 -2.59 14.24 -11.77
C GLU A 50 -1.39 15.17 -11.51
N LEU A 51 -0.56 15.36 -12.53
CA LEU A 51 0.63 16.22 -12.54
C LEU A 51 0.78 16.85 -13.92
N SER A 52 0.25 18.06 -14.09
CA SER A 52 0.19 18.77 -15.38
C SER A 52 1.57 19.05 -16.01
N ASN A 53 2.61 19.16 -15.20
CA ASN A 53 3.95 19.53 -15.65
C ASN A 53 4.90 18.33 -15.86
N TYR A 54 4.38 17.12 -15.94
CA TYR A 54 5.16 15.90 -16.09
C TYR A 54 4.61 15.03 -17.22
N LEU A 55 5.49 14.51 -18.05
CA LEU A 55 5.12 13.47 -19.01
C LEU A 55 5.01 12.13 -18.24
N ILE A 56 3.81 11.55 -18.19
CA ILE A 56 3.53 10.32 -17.43
C ILE A 56 3.04 9.25 -18.39
N LYS A 57 3.61 8.04 -18.26
CA LYS A 57 3.18 6.84 -18.97
C LYS A 57 2.85 5.73 -17.98
N THR A 58 1.65 5.18 -18.06
CA THR A 58 1.21 4.03 -17.27
C THR A 58 1.47 2.75 -18.03
N ILE A 59 1.93 1.70 -17.36
CA ILE A 59 2.28 0.41 -17.95
C ILE A 59 1.72 -0.70 -17.07
N ILE A 60 0.79 -1.48 -17.60
CA ILE A 60 0.21 -2.63 -16.90
C ILE A 60 1.27 -3.71 -16.74
N LYS A 61 1.49 -4.17 -15.51
CA LYS A 61 2.56 -5.09 -15.11
C LYS A 61 3.94 -4.52 -15.47
N GLY A 62 4.10 -3.22 -15.20
CA GLY A 62 5.32 -2.49 -15.54
C GLY A 62 6.54 -3.02 -14.79
N ASP A 63 6.37 -3.50 -13.57
CA ASP A 63 7.39 -4.14 -12.75
C ASP A 63 8.01 -5.39 -13.39
N GLN A 64 7.26 -6.09 -14.24
CA GLN A 64 7.72 -7.25 -15.00
C GLN A 64 8.34 -6.90 -16.36
N LYS A 65 8.05 -5.72 -16.89
CA LYS A 65 8.41 -5.31 -18.27
C LYS A 65 9.50 -4.27 -18.33
N ILE A 66 9.59 -3.41 -17.31
CA ILE A 66 10.43 -2.23 -17.30
C ILE A 66 11.33 -2.26 -16.06
N LYS A 67 12.65 -2.31 -16.29
CA LYS A 67 13.66 -2.42 -15.22
C LYS A 67 13.60 -1.27 -14.22
N GLU A 68 13.34 -0.05 -14.68
CA GLU A 68 13.22 1.16 -13.86
C GLU A 68 12.02 1.07 -12.90
N ILE A 69 10.89 0.54 -13.36
CA ILE A 69 9.71 0.30 -12.52
C ILE A 69 10.00 -0.79 -11.50
N SER A 70 10.63 -1.89 -11.92
CA SER A 70 11.04 -2.97 -11.03
C SER A 70 12.00 -2.46 -9.93
N ALA A 71 13.02 -1.72 -10.30
CA ALA A 71 13.95 -1.11 -9.35
C ALA A 71 13.25 -0.18 -8.34
N ALA A 72 12.37 0.69 -8.83
CA ALA A 72 11.59 1.59 -7.98
C ALA A 72 10.69 0.85 -6.99
N SER A 73 10.08 -0.26 -7.42
CA SER A 73 9.24 -1.10 -6.55
C SER A 73 10.04 -1.75 -5.43
N ILE A 74 11.25 -2.23 -5.74
CA ILE A 74 12.18 -2.81 -4.74
C ILE A 74 12.59 -1.76 -3.71
N ILE A 75 12.99 -0.56 -4.16
CA ILE A 75 13.37 0.54 -3.27
C ILE A 75 12.21 0.92 -2.35
N ALA A 76 11.00 1.04 -2.89
CA ALA A 76 9.81 1.36 -2.10
C ALA A 76 9.52 0.28 -1.05
N LYS A 77 9.62 -1.00 -1.42
CA LYS A 77 9.44 -2.13 -0.51
C LYS A 77 10.47 -2.13 0.61
N VAL A 78 11.76 -2.05 0.27
CA VAL A 78 12.85 -2.04 1.26
C VAL A 78 12.73 -0.85 2.22
N SER A 79 12.39 0.33 1.70
CA SER A 79 12.20 1.53 2.52
C SER A 79 11.03 1.36 3.50
N ARG A 80 9.93 0.74 3.04
CA ARG A 80 8.80 0.42 3.90
C ARG A 80 9.16 -0.60 4.96
N ASP A 81 9.84 -1.67 4.60
CA ASP A 81 10.22 -2.74 5.54
C ASP A 81 11.17 -2.20 6.63
N LYS A 82 12.14 -1.35 6.27
CA LYS A 82 13.01 -0.63 7.23
C LYS A 82 12.19 0.27 8.18
N LEU A 83 11.19 0.98 7.67
CA LEU A 83 10.32 1.81 8.50
C LEU A 83 9.52 0.94 9.49
N MET A 84 8.98 -0.18 9.04
CA MET A 84 8.23 -1.11 9.89
C MET A 84 9.11 -1.74 10.96
N LEU A 85 10.36 -2.09 10.62
CA LEU A 85 11.34 -2.58 11.58
C LEU A 85 11.61 -1.54 12.68
N LYS A 86 11.90 -0.29 12.31
CA LYS A 86 12.09 0.81 13.27
C LYS A 86 10.87 1.03 14.15
N MET A 87 9.67 0.95 13.58
CA MET A 87 8.43 1.09 14.34
C MET A 87 8.18 -0.09 15.27
N SER A 88 8.68 -1.29 14.96
CA SER A 88 8.52 -2.47 15.81
C SER A 88 9.18 -2.30 17.17
N GLU A 89 10.25 -1.51 17.28
CA GLU A 89 10.93 -1.20 18.54
C GLU A 89 9.98 -0.56 19.56
N SER A 90 9.13 0.36 19.10
CA SER A 90 8.12 1.03 19.94
C SER A 90 6.80 0.24 20.06
N PHE A 91 6.54 -0.68 19.15
CA PHE A 91 5.28 -1.42 19.05
C PHE A 91 5.49 -2.94 18.98
N LYS A 92 6.35 -3.49 19.84
CA LYS A 92 6.74 -4.92 19.89
C LYS A 92 5.56 -5.89 19.88
N LYS A 93 4.42 -5.49 20.48
CA LYS A 93 3.19 -6.31 20.59
C LYS A 93 2.61 -6.72 19.24
N TYR A 94 2.89 -5.98 18.16
CA TYR A 94 2.34 -6.24 16.82
C TYR A 94 3.29 -7.02 15.92
N LYS A 95 4.52 -7.32 16.38
CA LYS A 95 5.53 -8.09 15.63
C LYS A 95 5.77 -7.54 14.22
N TRP A 96 5.87 -6.21 14.08
CA TRP A 96 6.07 -5.57 12.77
C TRP A 96 7.44 -5.84 12.17
N ASP A 97 8.41 -6.24 12.97
CA ASP A 97 9.70 -6.77 12.57
C ASP A 97 9.58 -8.05 11.73
N LEU A 98 8.62 -8.93 12.08
CA LEU A 98 8.40 -10.20 11.41
C LEU A 98 7.37 -10.09 10.27
N ASN A 99 6.31 -9.32 10.45
CA ASN A 99 5.19 -9.27 9.50
C ASN A 99 5.14 -8.02 8.64
N ALA A 100 6.04 -7.04 8.84
CA ALA A 100 6.10 -5.76 8.12
C ALA A 100 4.73 -5.07 7.97
N GLY A 101 3.82 -5.27 8.94
CA GLY A 101 2.45 -4.74 8.94
C GLY A 101 1.48 -5.47 8.01
N TYR A 102 1.87 -6.62 7.45
CA TYR A 102 0.94 -7.48 6.71
C TYR A 102 -0.04 -8.19 7.65
N GLY A 103 -1.21 -8.57 7.13
CA GLY A 103 -2.28 -9.21 7.89
C GLY A 103 -2.04 -10.69 8.19
N THR A 104 -0.89 -11.02 8.77
CA THR A 104 -0.60 -12.37 9.27
C THR A 104 -1.50 -12.71 10.44
N ARG A 105 -1.68 -13.99 10.73
CA ARG A 105 -2.50 -14.48 11.85
C ARG A 105 -2.09 -13.83 13.18
N ASP A 106 -0.79 -13.75 13.44
CA ASP A 106 -0.23 -13.15 14.66
C ASP A 106 -0.55 -11.65 14.75
N HIS A 107 -0.40 -10.92 13.65
CA HIS A 107 -0.71 -9.49 13.60
C HIS A 107 -2.21 -9.23 13.82
N ILE A 108 -3.08 -10.04 13.22
CA ILE A 108 -4.53 -9.94 13.42
C ILE A 108 -4.91 -10.23 14.88
N ASN A 109 -4.32 -11.26 15.49
CA ASN A 109 -4.53 -11.57 16.90
C ASN A 109 -4.01 -10.46 17.82
N ALA A 110 -2.87 -9.87 17.51
CA ALA A 110 -2.35 -8.72 18.24
C ALA A 110 -3.30 -7.51 18.16
N ILE A 111 -3.86 -7.22 16.98
CA ILE A 111 -4.85 -6.14 16.81
C ILE A 111 -6.12 -6.42 17.61
N ARG A 112 -6.59 -7.66 17.64
CA ARG A 112 -7.77 -8.04 18.45
C ARG A 112 -7.50 -7.86 19.94
N LYS A 113 -6.32 -8.24 20.42
CA LYS A 113 -5.92 -8.19 21.83
C LYS A 113 -5.60 -6.77 22.31
N TYR A 114 -4.78 -6.03 21.54
CA TYR A 114 -4.22 -4.73 21.97
C TYR A 114 -4.88 -3.53 21.29
N GLY A 115 -5.78 -3.75 20.34
CA GLY A 115 -6.44 -2.69 19.58
C GLY A 115 -5.61 -2.20 18.40
N VAL A 116 -6.09 -1.14 17.77
CA VAL A 116 -5.43 -0.47 16.64
C VAL A 116 -4.63 0.75 17.13
N THR A 117 -3.49 1.00 16.50
CA THR A 117 -2.71 2.23 16.70
C THR A 117 -3.03 3.25 15.61
N ARG A 118 -2.53 4.48 15.75
CA ARG A 118 -2.61 5.53 14.71
C ARG A 118 -1.95 5.14 13.39
N PHE A 119 -1.05 4.15 13.39
CA PHE A 119 -0.32 3.68 12.22
C PHE A 119 -1.06 2.59 11.44
N HIS A 120 -2.08 1.98 12.02
CA HIS A 120 -2.91 1.02 11.31
C HIS A 120 -3.84 1.72 10.31
N ARG A 121 -3.97 1.11 9.13
CA ARG A 121 -4.91 1.59 8.10
C ARG A 121 -6.33 1.19 8.47
N LYS A 122 -7.07 2.08 9.14
CA LYS A 122 -8.43 1.81 9.67
C LYS A 122 -9.45 1.38 8.60
N THR A 123 -9.23 1.78 7.36
CA THR A 123 -10.10 1.45 6.20
C THR A 123 -9.70 0.15 5.49
N PHE A 124 -8.65 -0.52 5.93
CA PHE A 124 -8.14 -1.74 5.29
C PHE A 124 -8.60 -2.98 6.05
N ASN A 125 -9.09 -4.01 5.33
CA ASN A 125 -9.38 -5.30 5.95
C ASN A 125 -8.08 -6.00 6.38
N PRO A 126 -8.06 -6.66 7.54
CA PRO A 126 -9.18 -6.97 8.45
C PRO A 126 -9.49 -5.90 9.51
N ILE A 127 -8.74 -4.79 9.55
CA ILE A 127 -8.86 -3.77 10.61
C ILE A 127 -10.25 -3.12 10.60
N HIS A 128 -10.76 -2.79 9.42
CA HIS A 128 -12.10 -2.22 9.28
C HIS A 128 -13.17 -3.12 9.92
N ASN A 129 -13.11 -4.43 9.69
CA ASN A 129 -14.06 -5.39 10.26
C ASN A 129 -13.92 -5.48 11.78
N ILE A 130 -12.69 -5.52 12.31
CA ILE A 130 -12.45 -5.56 13.76
C ILE A 130 -13.02 -4.30 14.45
N LEU A 131 -12.87 -3.12 13.84
CA LEU A 131 -13.41 -1.88 14.38
C LEU A 131 -14.93 -1.80 14.31
N SER A 132 -15.54 -2.34 13.25
CA SER A 132 -16.99 -2.37 13.06
C SER A 132 -17.68 -3.27 14.09
N HIS A 133 -17.05 -4.40 14.46
CA HIS A 133 -17.60 -5.31 15.49
C HIS A 133 -17.43 -4.79 16.93
N ARG A 134 -16.51 -3.85 17.17
CA ARG A 134 -16.36 -3.22 18.50
C ARG A 134 -17.33 -2.07 18.77
N LYS A 135 -18.09 -1.62 17.77
CA LYS A 135 -19.10 -0.56 17.90
C LYS A 135 -20.51 -1.08 18.20
N LYS A 136 -20.69 -2.40 18.27
CA LYS A 136 -21.89 -3.08 18.79
C LYS A 136 -21.62 -3.55 20.21
#